data_2d8b6dfa3e036ba14924f816b598fb80
#
_entry.id   2d8b6dfa3e036ba14924f816b598fb80
#
_cell.length_a   1.000
_cell.length_b   1.000
_cell.length_c   1.000
_cell.angle_alpha   90.00
_cell.angle_beta   90.00
_cell.angle_gamma   90.00
#
_symmetry.space_group_name_H-M   'P 1'
#
loop_
_entity.id
_entity.type
_entity.pdbx_description
1 polymer ?
#
loop_
_entity_poly.entity_id
_entity_poly.type
_entity_poly.pdbx_seq_one_letter_code
_entity_poly.pdbx_strand_id
1 'polypeptide(L)'
;MTVSKTSAKPSLSDGSPKSLLQQSARALAGAPTPSDVGAPPDALRTMLQTLLQETLQAEFARFLGAAPFERTTARVGVRNGTRGRTLVTRVGKVTLEVPRDRASLFTPSVFVRYQRHEQALVSTLAECYLQGVSTRKVREVVETLCGETVSASTVSRATKQLDATLAAWRARRLDAQPYPQLVIDAHYERIRREGQVLSTAVLWVMGVAANGYREYLGVWLGTTESGPTWSRVFRELHERGLHGVQYVVSDEHAGLKAAVQRYFPEAVHQRCQVHYLRNALTKVSTPARQATLLASLRDVWAAPTRPEAA
;
A
#
# COMPACT_ATOMS: atom_id res chain seq x y z
N MET A 1 -17.39 -5.20 -75.06
CA MET A 1 -18.10 -5.55 -73.80
C MET A 1 -17.06 -5.99 -72.76
N THR A 2 -16.68 -5.07 -71.94
CA THR A 2 -15.62 -5.27 -70.95
C THR A 2 -16.27 -5.43 -69.56
N VAL A 3 -16.16 -6.59 -68.97
CA VAL A 3 -16.65 -6.86 -67.62
C VAL A 3 -15.55 -6.62 -66.61
N SER A 4 -15.68 -5.53 -65.87
CA SER A 4 -14.81 -5.19 -64.73
C SER A 4 -15.17 -6.04 -63.55
N LYS A 5 -14.25 -6.88 -63.04
CA LYS A 5 -14.34 -7.56 -61.76
C LYS A 5 -13.74 -6.71 -60.68
N THR A 6 -14.54 -6.06 -59.86
CA THR A 6 -14.09 -5.38 -58.67
C THR A 6 -13.96 -6.41 -57.54
N SER A 7 -12.74 -6.75 -57.20
CA SER A 7 -12.40 -7.57 -56.05
C SER A 7 -12.40 -6.69 -54.81
N ALA A 8 -13.40 -6.85 -53.94
CA ALA A 8 -13.43 -6.24 -52.62
C ALA A 8 -12.42 -6.97 -51.69
N LYS A 9 -11.42 -6.28 -51.25
CA LYS A 9 -10.50 -6.74 -50.15
C LYS A 9 -11.29 -6.80 -48.84
N PRO A 10 -11.17 -7.89 -48.05
CA PRO A 10 -11.72 -7.88 -46.71
C PRO A 10 -10.89 -6.91 -45.82
N SER A 11 -11.56 -5.97 -45.19
CA SER A 11 -10.96 -5.07 -44.21
C SER A 11 -10.47 -5.86 -42.99
N LEU A 12 -9.16 -5.89 -42.79
CA LEU A 12 -8.55 -6.35 -41.56
C LEU A 12 -9.09 -5.48 -40.43
N SER A 13 -9.80 -6.08 -39.48
CA SER A 13 -10.22 -5.41 -38.26
C SER A 13 -8.98 -5.01 -37.49
N ASP A 14 -8.77 -3.71 -37.40
CA ASP A 14 -7.69 -3.07 -36.66
C ASP A 14 -7.79 -3.47 -35.17
N GLY A 15 -6.82 -4.25 -34.68
CA GLY A 15 -6.74 -4.74 -33.30
C GLY A 15 -6.34 -3.66 -32.30
N SER A 16 -6.72 -2.40 -32.54
CA SER A 16 -6.45 -1.30 -31.64
C SER A 16 -7.25 -1.44 -30.33
N PRO A 17 -6.75 -0.94 -29.19
CA PRO A 17 -7.49 -0.91 -27.93
C PRO A 17 -8.88 -0.28 -28.04
N LYS A 18 -9.11 0.60 -29.01
CA LYS A 18 -10.41 1.22 -29.31
C LYS A 18 -11.40 0.24 -29.93
N SER A 19 -10.95 -0.69 -30.79
CA SER A 19 -11.83 -1.70 -31.38
C SER A 19 -12.24 -2.78 -30.37
N LEU A 20 -11.36 -3.12 -29.44
CA LEU A 20 -11.67 -4.02 -28.31
C LEU A 20 -12.67 -3.38 -27.35
N LEU A 21 -12.54 -2.09 -27.06
CA LEU A 21 -13.51 -1.34 -26.26
C LEU A 21 -14.88 -1.24 -26.97
N GLN A 22 -14.91 -1.09 -28.29
CA GLN A 22 -16.17 -1.06 -29.06
C GLN A 22 -16.82 -2.44 -29.14
N GLN A 23 -16.07 -3.52 -29.25
CA GLN A 23 -16.59 -4.88 -29.20
C GLN A 23 -17.12 -5.21 -27.79
N SER A 24 -16.41 -4.83 -26.73
CA SER A 24 -16.87 -4.95 -25.35
C SER A 24 -18.12 -4.11 -25.09
N ALA A 25 -18.22 -2.90 -25.67
CA ALA A 25 -19.40 -2.05 -25.60
C ALA A 25 -20.61 -2.63 -26.35
N ARG A 26 -20.38 -3.37 -27.43
CA ARG A 26 -21.46 -4.10 -28.13
C ARG A 26 -21.94 -5.35 -27.39
N ALA A 27 -21.05 -6.08 -26.74
CA ALA A 27 -21.39 -7.17 -25.83
C ALA A 27 -22.16 -6.65 -24.60
N LEU A 28 -21.82 -5.44 -24.11
CA LEU A 28 -22.54 -4.75 -23.04
C LEU A 28 -23.87 -4.16 -23.47
N ALA A 29 -24.11 -3.85 -24.75
CA ALA A 29 -25.39 -3.33 -25.26
C ALA A 29 -26.52 -4.36 -25.26
N GLY A 30 -26.23 -5.66 -25.12
CA GLY A 30 -27.18 -6.74 -24.86
C GLY A 30 -27.33 -7.10 -23.38
N ALA A 31 -26.59 -6.45 -22.49
CA ALA A 31 -26.69 -6.66 -21.05
C ALA A 31 -27.78 -5.73 -20.45
N PRO A 32 -28.46 -6.13 -19.36
CA PRO A 32 -29.43 -5.28 -18.69
C PRO A 32 -28.79 -3.94 -18.29
N THR A 33 -29.52 -2.86 -18.62
CA THR A 33 -29.03 -1.48 -18.38
C THR A 33 -28.91 -1.17 -16.88
N PRO A 34 -28.06 -0.22 -16.48
CA PRO A 34 -27.86 0.17 -15.08
C PRO A 34 -29.08 0.78 -14.39
N SER A 35 -30.19 0.95 -15.07
CA SER A 35 -31.48 1.40 -14.49
C SER A 35 -32.15 0.34 -13.60
N ASP A 36 -31.73 -0.93 -13.70
CA ASP A 36 -32.07 -1.94 -12.69
C ASP A 36 -31.10 -1.84 -11.51
N VAL A 37 -31.23 -0.78 -10.70
CA VAL A 37 -30.62 -0.63 -9.38
C VAL A 37 -31.15 -1.76 -8.50
N GLY A 38 -30.45 -2.89 -8.52
CA GLY A 38 -30.87 -4.13 -7.91
C GLY A 38 -30.45 -5.36 -8.71
N ALA A 39 -29.56 -5.20 -9.72
CA ALA A 39 -29.01 -6.34 -10.44
C ALA A 39 -28.40 -7.32 -9.40
N PRO A 40 -28.88 -8.58 -9.34
CA PRO A 40 -28.40 -9.53 -8.37
C PRO A 40 -26.86 -9.67 -8.52
N PRO A 41 -26.11 -9.92 -7.42
CA PRO A 41 -24.65 -10.09 -7.46
C PRO A 41 -24.18 -11.07 -8.52
N ASP A 42 -25.05 -11.98 -8.97
CA ASP A 42 -24.82 -12.90 -10.07
C ASP A 42 -24.69 -12.24 -11.44
N ALA A 43 -25.38 -11.13 -11.72
CA ALA A 43 -25.25 -10.44 -13.00
C ALA A 43 -23.86 -9.79 -13.17
N LEU A 44 -23.37 -9.09 -12.16
CA LEU A 44 -22.02 -8.51 -12.17
C LEU A 44 -20.94 -9.58 -12.29
N ARG A 45 -21.12 -10.70 -11.57
CA ARG A 45 -20.21 -11.84 -11.66
C ARG A 45 -20.18 -12.44 -13.07
N THR A 46 -21.35 -12.63 -13.69
CA THR A 46 -21.48 -13.15 -15.05
C THR A 46 -20.83 -12.19 -16.07
N MET A 47 -21.07 -10.89 -15.96
CA MET A 47 -20.43 -9.87 -16.81
C MET A 47 -18.92 -9.91 -16.69
N LEU A 48 -18.40 -9.93 -15.46
CA LEU A 48 -16.97 -10.02 -15.21
C LEU A 48 -16.38 -11.32 -15.78
N GLN A 49 -17.06 -12.44 -15.59
CA GLN A 49 -16.65 -13.74 -16.14
C GLN A 49 -16.54 -13.69 -17.67
N THR A 50 -17.55 -13.17 -18.35
CA THR A 50 -17.58 -13.03 -19.81
C THR A 50 -16.43 -12.14 -20.29
N LEU A 51 -16.26 -10.96 -19.68
CA LEU A 51 -15.20 -10.04 -20.04
C LEU A 51 -13.80 -10.65 -19.87
N LEU A 52 -13.55 -11.30 -18.75
CA LEU A 52 -12.27 -11.98 -18.48
C LEU A 52 -12.04 -13.15 -19.45
N GLN A 53 -13.09 -13.90 -19.77
CA GLN A 53 -12.99 -15.03 -20.72
C GLN A 53 -12.65 -14.54 -22.13
N GLU A 54 -13.28 -13.46 -22.61
CA GLU A 54 -12.97 -12.84 -23.89
C GLU A 54 -11.54 -12.28 -23.92
N THR A 55 -11.12 -11.62 -22.85
CA THR A 55 -9.74 -11.11 -22.72
C THR A 55 -8.73 -12.24 -22.82
N LEU A 56 -8.96 -13.36 -22.12
CA LEU A 56 -8.09 -14.56 -22.20
C LEU A 56 -8.02 -15.13 -23.62
N GLN A 57 -9.12 -15.19 -24.33
CA GLN A 57 -9.16 -15.70 -25.72
C GLN A 57 -8.42 -14.74 -26.66
N ALA A 58 -8.60 -13.43 -26.51
CA ALA A 58 -7.92 -12.41 -27.30
C ALA A 58 -6.39 -12.42 -27.05
N GLU A 59 -5.95 -12.51 -25.79
CA GLU A 59 -4.53 -12.64 -25.45
C GLU A 59 -3.92 -13.91 -26.06
N PHE A 60 -4.63 -15.02 -25.98
CA PHE A 60 -4.15 -16.29 -26.51
C PHE A 60 -4.09 -16.29 -28.04
N ALA A 61 -5.07 -15.70 -28.73
CA ALA A 61 -5.04 -15.53 -30.17
C ALA A 61 -3.85 -14.66 -30.62
N ARG A 62 -3.56 -13.59 -29.87
CA ARG A 62 -2.42 -12.71 -30.10
C ARG A 62 -1.09 -13.43 -29.86
N PHE A 63 -0.99 -14.21 -28.80
CA PHE A 63 0.18 -15.04 -28.50
C PHE A 63 0.47 -16.06 -29.60
N LEU A 64 -0.58 -16.75 -30.11
CA LEU A 64 -0.43 -17.74 -31.17
C LEU A 64 -0.25 -17.14 -32.57
N GLY A 65 -0.52 -15.83 -32.77
CA GLY A 65 -0.56 -15.21 -34.11
C GLY A 65 -1.67 -15.75 -35.00
N ALA A 66 -2.72 -16.37 -34.44
CA ALA A 66 -3.85 -16.94 -35.19
C ALA A 66 -5.12 -17.03 -34.36
N ALA A 67 -6.27 -16.71 -34.98
CA ALA A 67 -7.59 -16.94 -34.42
C ALA A 67 -7.94 -18.45 -34.34
N PRO A 68 -9.02 -18.86 -33.65
CA PRO A 68 -9.50 -20.23 -33.69
C PRO A 68 -9.77 -20.68 -35.11
N PHE A 69 -9.30 -21.88 -35.47
CA PHE A 69 -9.42 -22.52 -36.79
C PHE A 69 -8.72 -21.78 -37.97
N GLU A 70 -8.04 -20.67 -37.71
CA GLU A 70 -7.28 -19.95 -38.71
C GLU A 70 -5.92 -20.62 -39.00
N ARG A 71 -5.56 -20.71 -40.28
CA ARG A 71 -4.26 -21.19 -40.76
C ARG A 71 -3.47 -20.01 -41.33
N THR A 72 -2.50 -19.51 -40.58
CA THR A 72 -1.62 -18.42 -41.00
C THR A 72 -0.16 -18.86 -40.89
N THR A 73 0.70 -18.27 -41.71
CA THR A 73 2.16 -18.47 -41.65
C THR A 73 2.79 -17.85 -40.41
N ALA A 74 2.09 -16.90 -39.76
CA ALA A 74 2.52 -16.24 -38.52
C ALA A 74 2.20 -17.06 -37.25
N ARG A 75 1.56 -18.20 -37.39
CA ARG A 75 1.17 -19.03 -36.24
C ARG A 75 2.37 -19.66 -35.56
N VAL A 76 2.57 -19.32 -34.27
CA VAL A 76 3.73 -19.74 -33.46
C VAL A 76 3.50 -21.04 -32.71
N GLY A 77 2.24 -21.54 -32.58
CA GLY A 77 1.97 -22.74 -31.78
C GLY A 77 0.64 -23.41 -32.07
N VAL A 78 0.36 -24.45 -31.32
CA VAL A 78 -0.85 -25.28 -31.47
C VAL A 78 -1.70 -25.17 -30.21
N ARG A 79 -3.01 -24.95 -30.38
CA ARG A 79 -4.01 -24.98 -29.27
C ARG A 79 -4.08 -26.38 -28.68
N ASN A 80 -4.11 -26.49 -27.35
CA ASN A 80 -4.17 -27.72 -26.60
C ASN A 80 -5.29 -27.71 -25.55
N GLY A 81 -6.50 -27.33 -25.98
CA GLY A 81 -7.67 -27.24 -25.12
C GLY A 81 -7.62 -26.08 -24.10
N THR A 82 -8.41 -26.22 -23.06
CA THR A 82 -8.53 -25.27 -21.95
C THR A 82 -8.30 -25.96 -20.62
N ARG A 83 -8.07 -25.17 -19.59
CA ARG A 83 -8.01 -25.61 -18.20
C ARG A 83 -8.89 -24.71 -17.34
N GLY A 84 -9.86 -25.28 -16.63
CA GLY A 84 -10.66 -24.59 -15.65
C GLY A 84 -9.80 -24.01 -14.52
N ARG A 85 -9.98 -22.74 -14.22
CA ARG A 85 -9.27 -22.04 -13.15
C ARG A 85 -10.22 -21.06 -12.46
N THR A 86 -10.26 -21.12 -11.12
CA THR A 86 -11.10 -20.22 -10.31
C THR A 86 -10.31 -19.03 -9.82
N LEU A 87 -10.86 -17.82 -10.02
CA LEU A 87 -10.38 -16.58 -9.50
C LEU A 87 -11.39 -16.06 -8.47
N VAL A 88 -10.96 -15.79 -7.26
CA VAL A 88 -11.77 -15.13 -6.24
C VAL A 88 -11.65 -13.62 -6.43
N THR A 89 -12.79 -12.99 -6.74
CA THR A 89 -12.90 -11.54 -6.98
C THR A 89 -13.76 -10.88 -5.90
N ARG A 90 -13.82 -9.56 -5.91
CA ARG A 90 -14.71 -8.78 -5.04
C ARG A 90 -16.23 -8.99 -5.34
N VAL A 91 -16.56 -9.63 -6.45
CA VAL A 91 -17.95 -10.01 -6.81
C VAL A 91 -18.21 -11.50 -6.69
N GLY A 92 -17.32 -12.23 -6.01
CA GLY A 92 -17.40 -13.67 -5.79
C GLY A 92 -16.43 -14.49 -6.65
N LYS A 93 -16.61 -15.82 -6.64
CA LYS A 93 -15.80 -16.76 -7.45
C LYS A 93 -16.20 -16.71 -8.92
N VAL A 94 -15.20 -16.54 -9.78
CA VAL A 94 -15.32 -16.60 -11.23
C VAL A 94 -14.50 -17.78 -11.72
N THR A 95 -15.13 -18.73 -12.44
CA THR A 95 -14.43 -19.84 -13.07
C THR A 95 -14.16 -19.49 -14.52
N LEU A 96 -12.89 -19.56 -14.91
CA LEU A 96 -12.40 -19.21 -16.24
C LEU A 96 -11.77 -20.42 -16.92
N GLU A 97 -12.09 -20.61 -18.20
CA GLU A 97 -11.47 -21.61 -19.05
C GLU A 97 -10.19 -21.00 -19.68
N VAL A 98 -9.05 -21.25 -19.04
CA VAL A 98 -7.74 -20.73 -19.48
C VAL A 98 -7.24 -21.55 -20.66
N PRO A 99 -7.05 -20.96 -21.86
CA PRO A 99 -6.53 -21.66 -23.00
C PRO A 99 -5.07 -22.10 -22.80
N ARG A 100 -4.70 -23.20 -23.44
CA ARG A 100 -3.37 -23.78 -23.37
C ARG A 100 -2.78 -23.97 -24.75
N ASP A 101 -1.50 -23.69 -24.90
CA ASP A 101 -0.68 -24.10 -26.03
C ASP A 101 -0.01 -25.47 -25.75
N ARG A 102 0.38 -26.18 -26.78
CA ARG A 102 1.01 -27.50 -26.66
C ARG A 102 2.36 -27.43 -25.95
N ALA A 103 3.09 -26.35 -26.10
CA ALA A 103 4.41 -26.13 -25.47
C ALA A 103 4.30 -25.58 -24.04
N SER A 104 3.08 -25.23 -23.55
CA SER A 104 2.82 -24.67 -22.21
C SER A 104 3.60 -23.35 -21.95
N LEU A 105 3.81 -22.55 -22.97
CA LEU A 105 4.52 -21.26 -22.89
C LEU A 105 3.60 -20.08 -22.61
N PHE A 106 2.30 -20.22 -22.91
CA PHE A 106 1.33 -19.16 -22.69
C PHE A 106 1.08 -18.93 -21.19
N THR A 107 1.25 -17.70 -20.77
CA THR A 107 0.89 -17.24 -19.42
C THR A 107 -0.03 -16.02 -19.56
N PRO A 108 -1.33 -16.17 -19.20
CA PRO A 108 -2.27 -15.07 -19.33
C PRO A 108 -2.00 -13.95 -18.31
N SER A 109 -2.21 -12.68 -18.70
CA SER A 109 -2.00 -11.52 -17.85
C SER A 109 -2.97 -11.46 -16.66
N VAL A 110 -4.18 -12.03 -16.83
CA VAL A 110 -5.20 -12.11 -15.76
C VAL A 110 -4.72 -12.94 -14.57
N PHE A 111 -3.78 -13.87 -14.81
CA PHE A 111 -3.26 -14.74 -13.77
C PHE A 111 -1.74 -14.63 -13.65
N VAL A 112 -1.27 -13.97 -12.60
CA VAL A 112 0.11 -14.15 -12.15
C VAL A 112 0.27 -15.58 -11.64
N ARG A 113 1.46 -16.17 -11.79
CA ARG A 113 1.76 -17.55 -11.39
C ARG A 113 1.29 -17.82 -9.95
N TYR A 114 0.43 -18.82 -9.77
CA TYR A 114 -0.23 -19.19 -8.51
C TYR A 114 -1.26 -18.20 -7.93
N GLN A 115 -1.63 -17.16 -8.66
CA GLN A 115 -2.67 -16.24 -8.22
C GLN A 115 -4.05 -16.92 -8.19
N ARG A 116 -4.74 -16.81 -7.06
CA ARG A 116 -6.12 -17.32 -6.86
C ARG A 116 -7.12 -16.20 -6.51
N HIS A 117 -6.62 -15.00 -6.23
CA HIS A 117 -7.42 -13.87 -5.80
C HIS A 117 -7.14 -12.67 -6.70
N GLU A 118 -8.17 -11.88 -6.94
CA GLU A 118 -8.03 -10.59 -7.64
C GLU A 118 -7.07 -9.67 -6.85
N GLN A 119 -6.18 -8.96 -7.57
CA GLN A 119 -5.20 -8.09 -6.93
C GLN A 119 -5.88 -6.96 -6.12
N ALA A 120 -7.00 -6.43 -6.61
CA ALA A 120 -7.75 -5.41 -5.88
C ALA A 120 -8.30 -5.93 -4.54
N LEU A 121 -8.78 -7.18 -4.50
CA LEU A 121 -9.20 -7.83 -3.26
C LEU A 121 -8.03 -8.00 -2.29
N VAL A 122 -6.87 -8.44 -2.78
CA VAL A 122 -5.66 -8.59 -1.96
C VAL A 122 -5.22 -7.25 -1.38
N SER A 123 -5.24 -6.18 -2.17
CA SER A 123 -4.90 -4.83 -1.71
C SER A 123 -5.89 -4.32 -0.66
N THR A 124 -7.19 -4.57 -0.85
CA THR A 124 -8.22 -4.21 0.15
C THR A 124 -8.04 -4.96 1.47
N LEU A 125 -7.69 -6.27 1.42
CA LEU A 125 -7.40 -7.05 2.63
C LEU A 125 -6.18 -6.50 3.39
N ALA A 126 -5.14 -6.12 2.66
CA ALA A 126 -3.95 -5.49 3.23
C ALA A 126 -4.29 -4.13 3.87
N GLU A 127 -5.09 -3.30 3.19
CA GLU A 127 -5.53 -2.00 3.71
C GLU A 127 -6.39 -2.15 4.97
N CYS A 128 -7.37 -3.05 4.98
CA CYS A 128 -8.16 -3.34 6.20
C CYS A 128 -7.26 -3.72 7.38
N TYR A 129 -6.22 -4.51 7.14
CA TYR A 129 -5.27 -4.88 8.18
C TYR A 129 -4.46 -3.67 8.67
N LEU A 130 -4.00 -2.80 7.77
CA LEU A 130 -3.28 -1.57 8.11
C LEU A 130 -4.15 -0.62 8.94
N GLN A 131 -5.45 -0.57 8.68
CA GLN A 131 -6.42 0.20 9.46
C GLN A 131 -6.75 -0.45 10.82
N GLY A 132 -6.05 -1.50 11.21
CA GLY A 132 -6.20 -2.16 12.50
C GLY A 132 -7.37 -3.14 12.58
N VAL A 133 -7.98 -3.50 11.47
CA VAL A 133 -9.04 -4.52 11.44
C VAL A 133 -8.40 -5.89 11.66
N SER A 134 -8.84 -6.60 12.70
CA SER A 134 -8.31 -7.94 12.98
C SER A 134 -8.55 -8.90 11.80
N THR A 135 -7.62 -9.85 11.58
CA THR A 135 -7.75 -10.85 10.51
C THR A 135 -9.06 -11.63 10.55
N ARG A 136 -9.65 -11.76 11.72
CA ARG A 136 -10.96 -12.40 11.93
C ARG A 136 -12.09 -11.52 11.40
N LYS A 137 -12.08 -10.22 11.72
CA LYS A 137 -13.06 -9.24 11.20
C LYS A 137 -12.88 -9.00 9.69
N VAL A 138 -11.66 -8.99 9.19
CA VAL A 138 -11.38 -8.92 7.73
C VAL A 138 -12.08 -10.06 7.00
N ARG A 139 -12.02 -11.28 7.55
CA ARG A 139 -12.72 -12.43 6.98
C ARG A 139 -14.24 -12.23 6.96
N GLU A 140 -14.83 -11.78 8.06
CA GLU A 140 -16.28 -11.52 8.16
C GLU A 140 -16.74 -10.44 7.16
N VAL A 141 -15.97 -9.37 7.01
CA VAL A 141 -16.25 -8.30 6.03
C VAL A 141 -16.21 -8.85 4.60
N VAL A 142 -15.21 -9.64 4.24
CA VAL A 142 -15.10 -10.24 2.90
C VAL A 142 -16.21 -11.23 2.64
N GLU A 143 -16.56 -12.07 3.63
CA GLU A 143 -17.67 -13.00 3.53
C GLU A 143 -19.00 -12.28 3.28
N THR A 144 -19.21 -11.17 3.98
CA THR A 144 -20.42 -10.34 3.81
C THR A 144 -20.45 -9.65 2.44
N LEU A 145 -19.31 -9.11 1.96
CA LEU A 145 -19.24 -8.35 0.71
C LEU A 145 -19.19 -9.22 -0.55
N CYS A 146 -18.45 -10.32 -0.49
CA CYS A 146 -18.15 -11.14 -1.67
C CYS A 146 -18.84 -12.51 -1.63
N GLY A 147 -19.57 -12.86 -0.56
CA GLY A 147 -20.18 -14.17 -0.36
C GLY A 147 -19.16 -15.32 -0.22
N GLU A 148 -17.89 -15.01 0.06
CA GLU A 148 -16.78 -15.97 0.04
C GLU A 148 -15.93 -15.91 1.29
N THR A 149 -15.58 -17.06 1.82
CA THR A 149 -14.66 -17.15 2.95
C THR A 149 -13.22 -17.00 2.49
N VAL A 150 -12.54 -15.97 2.97
CA VAL A 150 -11.09 -15.82 2.82
C VAL A 150 -10.40 -16.40 4.04
N SER A 151 -9.46 -17.32 3.83
CA SER A 151 -8.73 -17.94 4.96
C SER A 151 -7.81 -16.91 5.65
N ALA A 152 -7.61 -17.07 6.96
CA ALA A 152 -6.65 -16.28 7.72
C ALA A 152 -5.24 -16.32 7.10
N SER A 153 -4.86 -17.46 6.51
CA SER A 153 -3.59 -17.60 5.79
C SER A 153 -3.51 -16.77 4.50
N THR A 154 -4.65 -16.45 3.86
CA THR A 154 -4.69 -15.57 2.69
C THR A 154 -4.47 -14.12 3.11
N VAL A 155 -5.13 -13.68 4.18
CA VAL A 155 -4.89 -12.35 4.77
C VAL A 155 -3.44 -12.22 5.22
N SER A 156 -2.91 -13.21 5.93
CA SER A 156 -1.50 -13.23 6.36
C SER A 156 -0.51 -13.21 5.19
N ARG A 157 -0.83 -13.82 4.04
CA ARG A 157 0.02 -13.72 2.83
C ARG A 157 -0.06 -12.34 2.17
N ALA A 158 -1.23 -11.72 2.15
CA ALA A 158 -1.38 -10.35 1.65
C ALA A 158 -0.51 -9.37 2.46
N THR A 159 -0.47 -9.53 3.80
CA THR A 159 0.38 -8.71 4.67
C THR A 159 1.87 -8.97 4.52
N LYS A 160 2.30 -10.19 4.15
CA LYS A 160 3.73 -10.47 3.88
C LYS A 160 4.31 -9.67 2.72
N GLN A 161 3.50 -9.27 1.75
CA GLN A 161 3.96 -8.37 0.69
C GLN A 161 4.28 -6.97 1.25
N LEU A 162 3.55 -6.53 2.27
CA LEU A 162 3.82 -5.28 2.99
C LEU A 162 5.15 -5.36 3.78
N ASP A 163 5.49 -6.52 4.33
CA ASP A 163 6.76 -6.72 5.05
C ASP A 163 7.97 -6.44 4.15
N ALA A 164 7.94 -6.90 2.90
CA ALA A 164 9.02 -6.64 1.93
C ALA A 164 9.12 -5.14 1.58
N THR A 165 7.98 -4.49 1.36
CA THR A 165 7.91 -3.04 1.10
C THR A 165 8.42 -2.25 2.30
N LEU A 166 8.01 -2.63 3.51
CA LEU A 166 8.45 -2.00 4.74
C LEU A 166 9.95 -2.21 4.99
N ALA A 167 10.47 -3.41 4.70
CA ALA A 167 11.90 -3.70 4.81
C ALA A 167 12.72 -2.84 3.84
N ALA A 168 12.28 -2.71 2.59
CA ALA A 168 12.91 -1.84 1.60
C ALA A 168 12.87 -0.36 2.02
N TRP A 169 11.73 0.10 2.52
CA TRP A 169 11.57 1.46 3.05
C TRP A 169 12.50 1.71 4.25
N ARG A 170 12.63 0.77 5.18
CA ARG A 170 13.55 0.86 6.33
C ARG A 170 15.01 0.91 5.92
N ALA A 171 15.39 0.15 4.90
CA ALA A 171 16.77 0.07 4.42
C ALA A 171 17.16 1.18 3.45
N ARG A 172 16.21 2.06 3.04
CA ARG A 172 16.49 3.10 2.05
C ARG A 172 17.58 4.04 2.50
N ARG A 173 18.37 4.53 1.55
CA ARG A 173 19.39 5.55 1.78
C ARG A 173 18.74 6.89 2.14
N LEU A 174 19.43 7.69 2.96
CA LEU A 174 18.99 9.01 3.42
C LEU A 174 19.96 10.13 2.99
N ASP A 175 20.89 9.82 2.12
CA ASP A 175 21.95 10.73 1.64
C ASP A 175 21.51 11.61 0.45
N ALA A 176 20.31 11.42 -0.09
CA ALA A 176 19.80 12.20 -1.23
C ALA A 176 19.55 13.68 -0.91
N GLN A 177 19.30 14.03 0.35
CA GLN A 177 19.06 15.40 0.80
C GLN A 177 19.40 15.55 2.30
N PRO A 178 19.80 16.77 2.75
CA PRO A 178 19.98 17.05 4.17
C PRO A 178 18.66 17.14 4.91
N TYR A 179 18.67 16.76 6.19
CA TYR A 179 17.56 16.90 7.13
C TYR A 179 17.95 17.82 8.29
N PRO A 180 17.82 19.16 8.12
CA PRO A 180 18.25 20.12 9.15
C PRO A 180 17.53 19.97 10.48
N GLN A 181 16.31 19.43 10.50
CA GLN A 181 15.56 19.21 11.73
C GLN A 181 15.11 17.76 11.86
N LEU A 182 15.31 17.19 13.04
CA LEU A 182 14.72 15.91 13.44
C LEU A 182 13.67 16.12 14.51
N VAL A 183 12.55 15.40 14.39
CA VAL A 183 11.54 15.25 15.45
C VAL A 183 11.54 13.79 15.88
N ILE A 184 11.77 13.57 17.15
CA ILE A 184 11.99 12.24 17.73
C ILE A 184 11.00 12.03 18.86
N ASP A 185 10.34 10.88 18.86
CA ASP A 185 9.40 10.52 19.93
C ASP A 185 9.36 9.01 20.13
N ALA A 186 8.87 8.59 21.28
CA ALA A 186 8.61 7.21 21.61
C ALA A 186 7.27 7.08 22.37
N HIS A 187 6.55 6.02 22.11
CA HIS A 187 5.37 5.67 22.88
C HIS A 187 5.35 4.16 23.15
N TYR A 188 4.61 3.76 24.17
CA TYR A 188 4.52 2.35 24.54
C TYR A 188 3.24 1.74 24.03
N GLU A 189 3.39 0.61 23.29
CA GLU A 189 2.29 -0.20 22.79
C GLU A 189 2.31 -1.61 23.39
N ARG A 190 1.13 -2.19 23.57
CA ARG A 190 0.99 -3.59 23.98
C ARG A 190 1.04 -4.51 22.79
N ILE A 191 2.20 -5.10 22.55
CA ILE A 191 2.46 -5.97 21.40
C ILE A 191 2.49 -7.43 21.85
N ARG A 192 1.76 -8.29 21.13
CA ARG A 192 1.83 -9.74 21.36
C ARG A 192 3.05 -10.32 20.65
N ARG A 193 3.97 -10.90 21.44
CA ARG A 193 5.15 -11.63 20.93
C ARG A 193 5.21 -12.97 21.65
N GLU A 194 5.40 -14.06 20.89
CA GLU A 194 5.58 -15.42 21.43
C GLU A 194 4.49 -15.82 22.43
N GLY A 195 3.24 -15.46 22.16
CA GLY A 195 2.09 -15.76 23.02
C GLY A 195 1.88 -14.82 24.22
N GLN A 196 2.85 -13.95 24.53
CA GLN A 196 2.76 -12.98 25.62
C GLN A 196 2.43 -11.57 25.11
N VAL A 197 1.74 -10.77 25.93
CA VAL A 197 1.50 -9.35 25.66
C VAL A 197 2.50 -8.53 26.44
N LEU A 198 3.45 -7.93 25.73
CA LEU A 198 4.54 -7.15 26.28
C LEU A 198 4.36 -5.66 25.97
N SER A 199 4.63 -4.81 26.95
CA SER A 199 4.76 -3.37 26.73
C SER A 199 6.05 -3.14 25.94
N THR A 200 5.94 -2.58 24.75
CA THR A 200 7.07 -2.39 23.83
C THR A 200 7.15 -0.91 23.45
N ALA A 201 8.33 -0.33 23.56
CA ALA A 201 8.55 1.03 23.09
C ALA A 201 8.59 1.06 21.56
N VAL A 202 7.77 1.91 20.97
CA VAL A 202 7.76 2.23 19.54
C VAL A 202 8.45 3.57 19.38
N LEU A 203 9.67 3.54 18.85
CA LEU A 203 10.48 4.72 18.60
C LEU A 203 10.33 5.15 17.14
N TRP A 204 10.19 6.44 16.90
CA TRP A 204 10.14 6.97 15.53
C TRP A 204 10.97 8.25 15.40
N VAL A 205 11.49 8.43 14.20
CA VAL A 205 12.26 9.61 13.83
C VAL A 205 11.67 10.17 12.53
N MET A 206 11.30 11.44 12.57
CA MET A 206 10.85 12.21 11.43
C MET A 206 11.90 13.27 11.10
N GLY A 207 12.33 13.32 9.85
CA GLY A 207 13.16 14.38 9.30
C GLY A 207 12.33 15.48 8.65
N VAL A 208 12.76 16.71 8.81
CA VAL A 208 12.25 17.86 8.05
C VAL A 208 13.37 18.26 7.10
N ALA A 209 13.12 18.15 5.80
CA ALA A 209 14.07 18.51 4.76
C ALA A 209 14.17 20.05 4.62
N ALA A 210 15.20 20.53 3.93
CA ALA A 210 15.43 21.97 3.72
C ALA A 210 14.27 22.68 3.00
N ASN A 211 13.49 21.95 2.21
CA ASN A 211 12.27 22.44 1.54
C ASN A 211 11.00 22.43 2.43
N GLY A 212 11.13 22.07 3.72
CA GLY A 212 10.03 21.98 4.67
C GLY A 212 9.22 20.68 4.65
N TYR A 213 9.47 19.77 3.71
CA TYR A 213 8.79 18.48 3.68
C TYR A 213 9.18 17.59 4.86
N ARG A 214 8.18 16.94 5.45
CA ARG A 214 8.34 16.03 6.58
C ARG A 214 8.29 14.60 6.10
N GLU A 215 9.24 13.79 6.57
CA GLU A 215 9.36 12.40 6.17
C GLU A 215 9.71 11.53 7.38
N TYR A 216 9.02 10.40 7.56
CA TYR A 216 9.45 9.42 8.54
C TYR A 216 10.73 8.72 8.05
N LEU A 217 11.81 8.88 8.80
CA LEU A 217 13.10 8.27 8.50
C LEU A 217 13.16 6.82 8.96
N GLY A 218 12.40 6.46 9.98
CA GLY A 218 12.26 5.09 10.44
C GLY A 218 11.36 4.95 11.66
N VAL A 219 11.01 3.69 11.93
CA VAL A 219 10.27 3.25 13.12
C VAL A 219 10.96 2.00 13.66
N TRP A 220 11.21 1.97 14.96
CA TRP A 220 11.90 0.88 15.63
C TRP A 220 11.11 0.38 16.84
N LEU A 221 11.26 -0.89 17.14
CA LEU A 221 10.75 -1.49 18.37
C LEU A 221 11.89 -1.69 19.36
N GLY A 222 11.67 -1.27 20.59
CA GLY A 222 12.59 -1.43 21.71
C GLY A 222 11.88 -2.04 22.90
N THR A 223 12.61 -2.73 23.77
CA THR A 223 12.06 -3.19 25.07
C THR A 223 11.82 -2.01 26.00
N THR A 224 12.67 -1.00 25.92
CA THR A 224 12.59 0.21 26.73
C THR A 224 13.08 1.41 25.92
N GLU A 225 12.60 2.59 26.28
CA GLU A 225 13.16 3.86 25.85
C GLU A 225 14.43 4.14 26.69
N SER A 226 15.59 3.84 26.15
CA SER A 226 16.88 3.98 26.86
C SER A 226 17.96 4.57 25.95
N GLY A 227 19.03 5.09 26.55
CA GLY A 227 20.19 5.60 25.80
C GLY A 227 20.78 4.59 24.81
N PRO A 228 21.01 3.32 25.19
CA PRO A 228 21.45 2.28 24.25
C PRO A 228 20.48 2.03 23.09
N THR A 229 19.15 2.08 23.34
CA THR A 229 18.14 1.92 22.29
C THR A 229 18.21 3.05 21.27
N TRP A 230 18.27 4.30 21.74
CA TRP A 230 18.42 5.48 20.88
C TRP A 230 19.78 5.51 20.15
N SER A 231 20.86 5.09 20.82
CA SER A 231 22.17 4.99 20.17
C SER A 231 22.18 4.02 19.00
N ARG A 232 21.44 2.92 19.08
CA ARG A 232 21.25 1.99 17.96
C ARG A 232 20.49 2.64 16.82
N VAL A 233 19.40 3.36 17.11
CA VAL A 233 18.59 4.09 16.11
C VAL A 233 19.44 5.11 15.36
N PHE A 234 20.19 5.94 16.08
CA PHE A 234 21.01 6.99 15.47
C PHE A 234 22.17 6.43 14.65
N ARG A 235 22.79 5.34 15.10
CA ARG A 235 23.83 4.64 14.33
C ARG A 235 23.27 4.16 13.00
N GLU A 236 22.13 3.49 13.00
CA GLU A 236 21.47 3.01 11.78
C GLU A 236 21.13 4.16 10.83
N LEU A 237 20.64 5.30 11.35
CA LEU A 237 20.37 6.47 10.54
C LEU A 237 21.64 7.04 9.88
N HIS A 238 22.76 7.09 10.61
CA HIS A 238 24.05 7.50 10.05
C HIS A 238 24.57 6.51 9.00
N GLU A 239 24.46 5.20 9.23
CA GLU A 239 24.83 4.16 8.26
C GLU A 239 24.01 4.27 6.96
N ARG A 240 22.77 4.72 7.06
CA ARG A 240 21.90 5.03 5.92
C ARG A 240 22.22 6.37 5.25
N GLY A 241 23.13 7.17 5.79
CA GLY A 241 23.60 8.43 5.21
C GLY A 241 22.85 9.68 5.70
N LEU A 242 22.16 9.64 6.83
CA LEU A 242 21.56 10.84 7.43
C LEU A 242 22.63 11.90 7.69
N HIS A 243 22.39 13.13 7.22
CA HIS A 243 23.32 14.25 7.36
C HIS A 243 22.61 15.60 7.47
N GLY A 244 23.37 16.63 7.83
CA GLY A 244 22.91 18.03 7.86
C GLY A 244 22.01 18.38 9.05
N VAL A 245 22.02 17.59 10.13
CA VAL A 245 21.16 17.80 11.30
C VAL A 245 21.65 19.00 12.10
N GLN A 246 20.80 20.02 12.27
CA GLN A 246 21.06 21.26 13.01
C GLN A 246 20.19 21.35 14.27
N TYR A 247 18.98 20.78 14.25
CA TYR A 247 18.04 20.79 15.37
C TYR A 247 17.47 19.42 15.61
N VAL A 248 17.34 19.05 16.88
CA VAL A 248 16.67 17.83 17.32
C VAL A 248 15.60 18.18 18.34
N VAL A 249 14.34 17.93 17.98
CA VAL A 249 13.18 18.11 18.85
C VAL A 249 12.82 16.77 19.46
N SER A 250 12.83 16.66 20.79
CA SER A 250 12.45 15.43 21.49
C SER A 250 11.90 15.68 22.89
N ASP A 251 11.45 14.65 23.57
CA ASP A 251 11.22 14.70 25.02
C ASP A 251 12.53 14.89 25.78
N GLU A 252 12.42 15.27 27.05
CA GLU A 252 13.59 15.53 27.93
C GLU A 252 14.08 14.27 28.65
N HIS A 253 13.93 13.11 28.05
CA HIS A 253 14.45 11.87 28.63
C HIS A 253 15.98 11.88 28.63
N ALA A 254 16.60 11.66 29.79
CA ALA A 254 18.05 11.79 29.96
C ALA A 254 18.87 10.90 29.01
N GLY A 255 18.45 9.65 28.81
CA GLY A 255 19.09 8.73 27.89
C GLY A 255 19.02 9.15 26.43
N LEU A 256 17.91 9.77 26.02
CA LEU A 256 17.73 10.32 24.67
C LEU A 256 18.63 11.54 24.47
N LYS A 257 18.65 12.49 25.42
CA LYS A 257 19.53 13.68 25.37
C LYS A 257 21.00 13.29 25.23
N ALA A 258 21.45 12.33 26.04
CA ALA A 258 22.86 11.85 25.98
C ALA A 258 23.15 11.21 24.61
N ALA A 259 22.20 10.45 24.02
CA ALA A 259 22.36 9.89 22.69
C ALA A 259 22.37 10.98 21.61
N VAL A 260 21.48 11.98 21.68
CA VAL A 260 21.48 13.13 20.75
C VAL A 260 22.82 13.85 20.79
N GLN A 261 23.31 14.19 21.97
CA GLN A 261 24.59 14.89 22.12
C GLN A 261 25.77 14.08 21.57
N ARG A 262 25.72 12.77 21.69
CA ARG A 262 26.78 11.88 21.17
C ARG A 262 26.78 11.78 19.65
N TYR A 263 25.59 11.67 19.03
CA TYR A 263 25.47 11.40 17.59
C TYR A 263 25.27 12.67 16.74
N PHE A 264 24.79 13.75 17.36
CA PHE A 264 24.57 15.05 16.74
C PHE A 264 25.15 16.17 17.62
N PRO A 265 26.47 16.20 17.87
CA PRO A 265 27.10 17.11 18.84
C PRO A 265 26.92 18.60 18.47
N GLU A 266 26.76 18.90 17.19
CA GLU A 266 26.58 20.26 16.69
C GLU A 266 25.09 20.69 16.64
N ALA A 267 24.17 19.76 16.84
CA ALA A 267 22.75 20.06 16.78
C ALA A 267 22.23 20.67 18.08
N VAL A 268 21.38 21.68 17.94
CA VAL A 268 20.65 22.27 19.06
C VAL A 268 19.52 21.31 19.48
N HIS A 269 19.55 20.84 20.73
CA HIS A 269 18.46 20.07 21.30
C HIS A 269 17.33 20.99 21.77
N GLN A 270 16.14 20.79 21.22
CA GLN A 270 14.92 21.50 21.59
C GLN A 270 13.96 20.55 22.28
N ARG A 271 13.52 20.91 23.48
CA ARG A 271 12.47 20.13 24.16
C ARG A 271 11.14 20.24 23.41
N CYS A 272 10.45 19.12 23.24
CA CYS A 272 9.14 19.07 22.61
C CYS A 272 8.12 19.92 23.40
N GLN A 273 7.51 20.90 22.75
CA GLN A 273 6.52 21.80 23.36
C GLN A 273 5.30 21.05 23.92
N VAL A 274 4.83 20.01 23.24
CA VAL A 274 3.68 19.20 23.67
C VAL A 274 4.00 18.46 24.95
N HIS A 275 5.16 17.80 25.05
CA HIS A 275 5.60 17.12 26.26
C HIS A 275 5.86 18.10 27.42
N TYR A 276 6.47 19.24 27.11
CA TYR A 276 6.65 20.32 28.09
C TYR A 276 5.30 20.77 28.66
N LEU A 277 4.33 21.09 27.79
CA LEU A 277 3.00 21.52 28.18
C LEU A 277 2.29 20.48 29.06
N ARG A 278 2.29 19.22 28.62
CA ARG A 278 1.69 18.13 29.41
C ARG A 278 2.31 18.05 30.82
N ASN A 279 3.65 18.08 30.88
CA ASN A 279 4.36 18.03 32.14
C ASN A 279 4.09 19.27 33.02
N ALA A 280 4.00 20.44 32.44
CA ALA A 280 3.67 21.68 33.18
C ALA A 280 2.25 21.62 33.74
N LEU A 281 1.27 21.19 32.95
CA LEU A 281 -0.12 21.08 33.39
C LEU A 281 -0.32 20.07 34.53
N THR A 282 0.46 18.98 34.60
CA THR A 282 0.38 18.05 35.73
C THR A 282 0.82 18.63 37.06
N LYS A 283 1.56 19.74 37.06
CA LYS A 283 2.03 20.44 38.28
C LYS A 283 1.02 21.45 38.80
N VAL A 284 -0.06 21.70 38.06
CA VAL A 284 -1.09 22.68 38.40
C VAL A 284 -2.38 21.96 38.70
N SER A 285 -2.89 22.14 39.96
CA SER A 285 -3.98 21.33 40.49
C SER A 285 -5.38 21.78 40.08
N THR A 286 -5.57 23.03 39.66
CA THR A 286 -6.90 23.56 39.35
C THR A 286 -7.12 23.87 37.88
N PRO A 287 -8.30 23.55 37.30
CA PRO A 287 -8.58 23.82 35.90
C PRO A 287 -8.42 25.29 35.50
N ALA A 288 -8.78 26.22 36.36
CA ALA A 288 -8.63 27.66 36.11
C ALA A 288 -7.16 28.05 35.94
N ARG A 289 -6.28 27.59 36.85
CA ARG A 289 -4.84 27.83 36.76
C ARG A 289 -4.20 27.13 35.55
N GLN A 290 -4.69 25.94 35.19
CA GLN A 290 -4.25 25.25 33.98
C GLN A 290 -4.59 26.06 32.73
N ALA A 291 -5.79 26.66 32.65
CA ALA A 291 -6.19 27.54 31.55
C ALA A 291 -5.30 28.79 31.46
N THR A 292 -5.00 29.42 32.58
CA THR A 292 -4.09 30.59 32.64
C THR A 292 -2.69 30.21 32.15
N LEU A 293 -2.12 29.12 32.68
CA LEU A 293 -0.79 28.64 32.26
C LEU A 293 -0.75 28.31 30.76
N LEU A 294 -1.80 27.66 30.24
CA LEU A 294 -1.91 27.35 28.83
C LEU A 294 -1.94 28.61 27.95
N ALA A 295 -2.67 29.65 28.36
CA ALA A 295 -2.71 30.93 27.65
C ALA A 295 -1.31 31.56 27.62
N SER A 296 -0.67 31.71 28.78
CA SER A 296 0.70 32.29 28.89
C SER A 296 1.73 31.54 28.04
N LEU A 297 1.70 30.20 28.06
CA LEU A 297 2.63 29.41 27.25
C LEU A 297 2.37 29.57 25.73
N ARG A 298 1.11 29.71 25.33
CA ARG A 298 0.78 30.01 23.93
C ARG A 298 1.32 31.35 23.48
N ASP A 299 1.23 32.38 24.32
CA ASP A 299 1.75 33.72 24.05
C ASP A 299 3.28 33.66 23.88
N VAL A 300 3.98 32.96 24.78
CA VAL A 300 5.44 32.74 24.66
C VAL A 300 5.82 32.06 23.36
N TRP A 301 5.06 31.02 22.95
CA TRP A 301 5.36 30.31 21.72
C TRP A 301 4.94 31.03 20.44
N ALA A 302 4.00 31.95 20.54
CA ALA A 302 3.57 32.78 19.42
C ALA A 302 4.44 34.04 19.24
N ALA A 303 5.28 34.37 20.22
CA ALA A 303 6.14 35.55 20.18
C ALA A 303 7.14 35.45 19.01
N PRO A 304 7.21 36.45 18.12
CA PRO A 304 8.08 36.42 16.94
C PRO A 304 9.56 36.56 17.30
N THR A 305 9.87 37.11 18.48
CA THR A 305 11.24 37.31 18.93
C THR A 305 11.44 36.86 20.38
N ARG A 306 12.69 36.53 20.73
CA ARG A 306 13.04 36.11 22.08
C ARG A 306 12.75 37.19 23.16
N PRO A 307 13.00 38.49 22.96
CA PRO A 307 12.62 39.53 23.92
C PRO A 307 11.12 39.60 24.19
N GLU A 308 10.27 39.36 23.18
CA GLU A 308 8.81 39.36 23.32
C GLU A 308 8.27 38.11 24.05
N ALA A 309 9.05 37.03 24.08
CA ALA A 309 8.73 35.82 24.80
C ALA A 309 9.15 35.82 26.28
N ALA A 310 9.97 36.81 26.70
CA ALA A 310 10.50 36.93 28.04
C ALA A 310 9.58 37.76 28.96
#